data_828466b05a8aba10fa1b337b98c58073
#
_entry.id   828466b05a8aba10fa1b337b98c58073
#
_cell.length_a   1.000
_cell.length_b   1.000
_cell.length_c   1.000
_cell.angle_alpha   90.00
_cell.angle_beta   90.00
_cell.angle_gamma   90.00
#
_symmetry.space_group_name_H-M   'P 1'
#
loop_
_entity.id
_entity.type
_entity.pdbx_description
1 polymer ?
#
loop_
_entity_poly.entity_id
_entity_poly.type
_entity_poly.pdbx_seq_one_letter_code
_entity_poly.pdbx_strand_id
1 'polypeptide(L)'
;MDVLERLPDAELGVMQALWAQKAYPASSGELMEALAGKRWRMPTLLKLLSRLEERGFVRRDKDGRSNRYTPLVRREDYLAAESREFLQKLHGGSLPSLVAALMDSKAISQKDLAELEDILRGGDGGA
;
A
#
# COMPACT_ATOMS: atom_id res chain seq x y z
N MET A 1 11.47 -11.37 13.98
CA MET A 1 10.34 -10.75 13.31
C MET A 1 10.73 -10.34 11.91
N ASP A 2 9.92 -10.73 10.96
CA ASP A 2 10.24 -10.46 9.57
C ASP A 2 9.96 -9.01 9.22
N VAL A 3 10.90 -8.42 8.49
CA VAL A 3 10.70 -7.08 7.97
C VAL A 3 9.99 -7.21 6.64
N LEU A 4 8.89 -6.45 6.47
CA LEU A 4 8.19 -6.47 5.22
C LEU A 4 9.04 -5.81 4.14
N GLU A 5 9.20 -6.51 3.04
CA GLU A 5 9.99 -6.05 1.93
C GLU A 5 9.29 -4.91 1.22
N ARG A 6 10.05 -3.86 0.88
CA ARG A 6 9.49 -2.77 0.11
C ARG A 6 9.22 -3.24 -1.32
N LEU A 7 8.01 -3.01 -1.78
CA LEU A 7 7.60 -3.44 -3.12
C LEU A 7 8.01 -2.43 -4.19
N PRO A 8 8.43 -2.91 -5.36
CA PRO A 8 8.55 -2.03 -6.53
C PRO A 8 7.21 -1.37 -6.84
N ASP A 9 7.26 -0.20 -7.47
CA ASP A 9 6.07 0.61 -7.69
C ASP A 9 4.94 -0.15 -8.39
N ALA A 10 5.26 -0.93 -9.41
CA ALA A 10 4.22 -1.64 -10.14
C ALA A 10 3.55 -2.70 -9.27
N GLU A 11 4.34 -3.42 -8.48
CA GLU A 11 3.77 -4.42 -7.58
C GLU A 11 2.97 -3.77 -6.46
N LEU A 12 3.44 -2.64 -5.95
CA LEU A 12 2.68 -1.89 -4.97
C LEU A 12 1.34 -1.44 -5.55
N GLY A 13 1.33 -0.98 -6.80
CA GLY A 13 0.09 -0.60 -7.46
C GLY A 13 -0.92 -1.74 -7.50
N VAL A 14 -0.46 -2.95 -7.75
CA VAL A 14 -1.34 -4.12 -7.74
C VAL A 14 -1.88 -4.37 -6.34
N MET A 15 -1.01 -4.31 -5.31
CA MET A 15 -1.47 -4.50 -3.94
C MET A 15 -2.47 -3.43 -3.52
N GLN A 16 -2.26 -2.18 -3.92
CA GLN A 16 -3.20 -1.11 -3.61
C GLN A 16 -4.57 -1.39 -4.23
N ALA A 17 -4.59 -1.89 -5.46
CA ALA A 17 -5.85 -2.27 -6.10
C ALA A 17 -6.51 -3.44 -5.38
N LEU A 18 -5.71 -4.41 -4.93
CA LEU A 18 -6.25 -5.56 -4.23
C LEU A 18 -6.78 -5.16 -2.85
N TRP A 19 -6.01 -4.38 -2.09
CA TRP A 19 -6.47 -3.92 -0.77
C TRP A 19 -7.75 -3.09 -0.86
N ALA A 20 -7.97 -2.41 -1.98
CA ALA A 20 -9.15 -1.57 -2.15
C ALA A 20 -10.40 -2.35 -2.55
N GLN A 21 -10.29 -3.63 -2.84
CA GLN A 21 -11.45 -4.43 -3.20
C GLN A 21 -12.39 -4.58 -2.01
N LYS A 22 -13.68 -4.59 -2.28
CA LYS A 22 -14.67 -4.68 -1.21
C LYS A 22 -14.70 -6.05 -0.55
N ALA A 23 -14.28 -7.07 -1.26
CA ALA A 23 -14.30 -8.43 -0.74
C ALA A 23 -13.17 -9.23 -1.35
N TYR A 24 -12.72 -10.22 -0.61
CA TYR A 24 -11.70 -11.16 -1.06
C TYR A 24 -12.29 -12.56 -1.13
N PRO A 25 -11.79 -13.41 -2.00
CA PRO A 25 -10.72 -13.16 -2.96
C PRO A 25 -11.21 -12.35 -4.16
N ALA A 26 -10.29 -11.67 -4.82
CA ALA A 26 -10.59 -10.88 -6.01
C ALA A 26 -10.02 -11.56 -7.24
N SER A 27 -10.75 -11.48 -8.35
CA SER A 27 -10.31 -12.07 -9.60
C SER A 27 -9.32 -11.15 -10.32
N SER A 28 -8.54 -11.75 -11.23
CA SER A 28 -7.66 -10.94 -12.06
C SER A 28 -8.43 -9.93 -12.90
N GLY A 29 -9.65 -10.30 -13.34
CA GLY A 29 -10.49 -9.35 -14.08
C GLY A 29 -10.89 -8.15 -13.26
N GLU A 30 -11.26 -8.37 -12.00
CA GLU A 30 -11.60 -7.27 -11.10
C GLU A 30 -10.41 -6.35 -10.86
N LEU A 31 -9.21 -6.94 -10.73
CA LEU A 31 -8.01 -6.14 -10.57
C LEU A 31 -7.66 -5.36 -11.83
N MET A 32 -7.88 -5.95 -13.00
CA MET A 32 -7.67 -5.24 -14.25
C MET A 32 -8.56 -4.02 -14.35
N GLU A 33 -9.82 -4.15 -13.94
CA GLU A 33 -10.73 -3.01 -13.92
C GLU A 33 -10.22 -1.92 -13.00
N ALA A 34 -9.79 -2.30 -11.81
CA ALA A 34 -9.29 -1.34 -10.84
C ALA A 34 -8.01 -0.65 -11.31
N LEU A 35 -7.26 -1.32 -12.20
CA LEU A 35 -5.99 -0.80 -12.68
C LEU A 35 -6.09 -0.23 -14.10
N ALA A 36 -7.29 0.11 -14.53
CA ALA A 36 -7.51 0.58 -15.91
C ALA A 36 -6.62 1.77 -16.28
N GLY A 37 -6.34 2.64 -15.33
CA GLY A 37 -5.49 3.81 -15.58
C GLY A 37 -4.05 3.48 -15.90
N LYS A 38 -3.60 2.27 -15.58
CA LYS A 38 -2.22 1.86 -15.85
C LYS A 38 -2.01 1.41 -17.30
N ARG A 39 -3.09 1.09 -18.01
CA ARG A 39 -3.04 0.61 -19.39
C ARG A 39 -2.24 -0.67 -19.55
N TRP A 40 -2.15 -1.46 -18.49
CA TRP A 40 -1.50 -2.77 -18.58
C TRP A 40 -2.41 -3.77 -19.26
N ARG A 41 -1.80 -4.78 -19.87
CA ARG A 41 -2.54 -5.92 -20.39
C ARG A 41 -2.51 -7.04 -19.35
N MET A 42 -3.40 -8.00 -19.53
CA MET A 42 -3.52 -9.10 -18.58
C MET A 42 -2.19 -9.84 -18.31
N PRO A 43 -1.36 -10.14 -19.35
CA PRO A 43 -0.09 -10.82 -19.05
C PRO A 43 0.81 -10.03 -18.11
N THR A 44 0.81 -8.70 -18.21
CA THR A 44 1.59 -7.87 -17.29
C THR A 44 1.07 -8.01 -15.87
N LEU A 45 -0.24 -7.93 -15.69
CA LEU A 45 -0.84 -8.09 -14.35
C LEU A 45 -0.52 -9.46 -13.77
N LEU A 46 -0.67 -10.52 -14.57
CA LEU A 46 -0.43 -11.87 -14.07
C LEU A 46 1.03 -12.06 -13.66
N LYS A 47 1.95 -11.44 -14.37
CA LYS A 47 3.36 -11.50 -13.99
C LYS A 47 3.62 -10.80 -12.68
N LEU A 48 3.00 -9.63 -12.48
CA LEU A 48 3.15 -8.91 -11.22
C LEU A 48 2.52 -9.67 -10.06
N LEU A 49 1.37 -10.29 -10.30
CA LEU A 49 0.73 -11.12 -9.28
C LEU A 49 1.58 -12.34 -8.93
N SER A 50 2.24 -12.92 -9.92
CA SER A 50 3.13 -14.05 -9.69
C SER A 50 4.30 -13.64 -8.78
N ARG A 51 4.85 -12.47 -9.02
CA ARG A 51 5.93 -11.95 -8.17
C ARG A 51 5.45 -11.69 -6.75
N LEU A 52 4.25 -11.14 -6.62
CA LEU A 52 3.67 -10.91 -5.29
C LEU A 52 3.42 -12.22 -4.56
N GLU A 53 3.01 -13.24 -5.29
CA GLU A 53 2.84 -14.56 -4.70
C GLU A 53 4.18 -15.11 -4.20
N GLU A 54 5.23 -14.98 -4.99
CA GLU A 54 6.57 -15.41 -4.59
C GLU A 54 7.07 -14.68 -3.35
N ARG A 55 6.71 -13.40 -3.22
CA ARG A 55 7.11 -12.61 -2.06
C ARG A 55 6.27 -12.88 -0.83
N GLY A 56 5.21 -13.70 -0.96
CA GLY A 56 4.33 -14.00 0.15
C GLY A 56 3.30 -12.92 0.44
N PHE A 57 3.04 -12.04 -0.52
CA PHE A 57 2.07 -10.96 -0.33
C PHE A 57 0.65 -11.37 -0.69
N VAL A 58 0.49 -12.34 -1.58
CA VAL A 58 -0.84 -12.80 -1.99
C VAL A 58 -0.88 -14.31 -2.03
N ARG A 59 -2.08 -14.84 -1.82
CA ARG A 59 -2.37 -16.25 -2.05
C ARG A 59 -3.22 -16.34 -3.30
N ARG A 60 -2.86 -17.25 -4.19
CA ARG A 60 -3.60 -17.49 -5.41
C ARG A 60 -4.36 -18.79 -5.29
N ASP A 61 -5.66 -18.74 -5.52
CA ASP A 61 -6.51 -19.92 -5.56
C ASP A 61 -7.15 -20.02 -6.93
N LYS A 62 -7.28 -21.23 -7.42
CA LYS A 62 -7.98 -21.44 -8.68
C LYS A 62 -9.46 -21.52 -8.45
N ASP A 63 -10.23 -20.89 -9.38
CA ASP A 63 -11.67 -20.96 -9.34
C ASP A 63 -12.10 -21.21 -10.79
N GLY A 64 -12.23 -22.47 -11.17
CA GLY A 64 -12.50 -22.82 -12.56
C GLY A 64 -11.31 -22.47 -13.43
N ARG A 65 -11.54 -21.63 -14.43
CA ARG A 65 -10.48 -21.19 -15.34
C ARG A 65 -9.78 -19.93 -14.88
N SER A 66 -10.28 -19.33 -13.81
CA SER A 66 -9.74 -18.07 -13.32
C SER A 66 -8.93 -18.28 -12.07
N ASN A 67 -8.08 -17.33 -11.80
CA ASN A 67 -7.38 -17.28 -10.52
C ASN A 67 -8.02 -16.19 -9.67
N ARG A 68 -8.04 -16.44 -8.38
CA ARG A 68 -8.51 -15.46 -7.40
C ARG A 68 -7.42 -15.23 -6.38
N TYR A 69 -7.36 -14.00 -5.88
CA TYR A 69 -6.24 -13.55 -5.06
C TYR A 69 -6.72 -12.99 -3.74
N THR A 70 -6.02 -13.39 -2.68
CA THR A 70 -6.29 -12.91 -1.31
C THR A 70 -5.01 -12.29 -0.78
N PRO A 71 -5.07 -11.08 -0.21
CA PRO A 71 -3.85 -10.49 0.36
C PRO A 71 -3.46 -11.25 1.63
N LEU A 72 -2.18 -11.54 1.77
CA LEU A 72 -1.62 -12.18 2.96
C LEU A 72 -0.98 -11.16 3.89
N VAL A 73 -0.71 -9.97 3.38
CA VAL A 73 -0.15 -8.87 4.15
C VAL A 73 -1.21 -7.79 4.26
N ARG A 74 -1.47 -7.32 5.46
CA ARG A 74 -2.46 -6.28 5.67
C ARG A 74 -1.90 -4.93 5.21
N ARG A 75 -2.78 -4.11 4.64
CA ARG A 75 -2.39 -2.78 4.19
C ARG A 75 -1.75 -1.97 5.32
N GLU A 76 -2.35 -2.02 6.50
CA GLU A 76 -1.86 -1.27 7.65
C GLU A 76 -0.45 -1.68 8.05
N ASP A 77 -0.17 -2.97 7.99
CA ASP A 77 1.16 -3.48 8.35
C ASP A 77 2.21 -3.04 7.34
N TYR A 78 1.86 -3.07 6.05
CA TYR A 78 2.78 -2.62 5.02
C TYR A 78 3.05 -1.13 5.13
N LEU A 79 2.00 -0.33 5.34
CA LEU A 79 2.16 1.12 5.49
C LEU A 79 3.04 1.46 6.68
N ALA A 80 2.82 0.78 7.80
CA ALA A 80 3.62 1.04 8.99
C ALA A 80 5.10 0.74 8.78
N ALA A 81 5.37 -0.42 8.15
CA ALA A 81 6.74 -0.84 7.92
C ALA A 81 7.46 0.09 6.95
N GLU A 82 6.82 0.42 5.84
CA GLU A 82 7.46 1.28 4.85
C GLU A 82 7.61 2.72 5.35
N SER A 83 6.62 3.21 6.07
CA SER A 83 6.68 4.57 6.63
C SER A 83 7.81 4.70 7.65
N ARG A 84 7.98 3.67 8.49
CA ARG A 84 9.05 3.68 9.47
C ARG A 84 10.42 3.68 8.80
N GLU A 85 10.58 2.85 7.78
CA GLU A 85 11.84 2.78 7.06
C GLU A 85 12.14 4.08 6.34
N PHE A 86 11.13 4.68 5.71
CA PHE A 86 11.26 5.95 5.03
C PHE A 86 11.71 7.05 6.01
N LEU A 87 11.04 7.13 7.14
CA LEU A 87 11.36 8.13 8.15
C LEU A 87 12.78 7.97 8.65
N GLN A 88 13.19 6.74 8.92
CA GLN A 88 14.53 6.46 9.41
C GLN A 88 15.59 6.78 8.37
N LYS A 89 15.33 6.35 7.13
CA LYS A 89 16.33 6.45 6.07
C LYS A 89 16.58 7.89 5.63
N LEU A 90 15.51 8.65 5.45
CA LEU A 90 15.64 10.00 4.91
C LEU A 90 15.70 11.09 5.98
N HIS A 91 15.09 10.84 7.12
CA HIS A 91 14.95 11.88 8.15
C HIS A 91 15.55 11.49 9.49
N GLY A 92 16.33 10.42 9.52
CA GLY A 92 16.99 9.98 10.75
C GLY A 92 16.04 9.69 11.88
N GLY A 93 14.80 9.33 11.57
CA GLY A 93 13.79 9.07 12.58
C GLY A 93 13.05 10.31 13.06
N SER A 94 13.34 11.47 12.47
CA SER A 94 12.76 12.74 12.95
C SER A 94 11.47 13.08 12.21
N LEU A 95 10.34 12.97 12.90
CA LEU A 95 9.06 13.41 12.33
C LEU A 95 9.05 14.91 12.04
N PRO A 96 9.57 15.79 12.92
CA PRO A 96 9.62 17.21 12.57
C PRO A 96 10.38 17.48 11.28
N SER A 97 11.45 16.76 11.02
CA SER A 97 12.19 16.91 9.77
C SER A 97 11.33 16.58 8.56
N LEU A 98 10.55 15.50 8.64
CA LEU A 98 9.66 15.12 7.55
C LEU A 98 8.57 16.18 7.35
N VAL A 99 7.95 16.65 8.43
CA VAL A 99 6.90 17.65 8.34
C VAL A 99 7.44 18.95 7.73
N ALA A 100 8.64 19.37 8.16
CA ALA A 100 9.25 20.58 7.60
C ALA A 100 9.48 20.46 6.09
N ALA A 101 9.96 19.31 5.65
CA ALA A 101 10.17 19.08 4.21
C ALA A 101 8.85 19.13 3.44
N LEU A 102 7.79 18.57 4.00
CA LEU A 102 6.49 18.58 3.34
C LEU A 102 5.91 20.00 3.29
N MET A 103 6.12 20.79 4.33
CA MET A 103 5.66 22.17 4.34
C MET A 103 6.43 23.01 3.32
N ASP A 104 7.75 22.84 3.27
CA ASP A 104 8.56 23.58 2.29
C ASP A 104 8.15 23.28 0.86
N SER A 105 7.78 22.04 0.58
CA SER A 105 7.36 21.63 -0.76
C SER A 105 5.90 21.95 -1.02
N LYS A 106 5.19 22.48 -0.02
CA LYS A 106 3.76 22.77 -0.09
C LYS A 106 2.91 21.54 -0.34
N ALA A 107 3.42 20.39 0.09
CA ALA A 107 2.70 19.14 -0.05
C ALA A 107 1.62 18.96 1.01
N ILE A 108 1.70 19.72 2.10
CA ILE A 108 0.67 19.67 3.14
C ILE A 108 0.12 21.07 3.37
N SER A 109 -1.15 21.11 3.80
CA SER A 109 -1.89 22.36 3.98
C SER A 109 -2.12 22.64 5.45
N GLN A 110 -2.67 23.83 5.75
CA GLN A 110 -3.08 24.16 7.12
C GLN A 110 -4.13 23.20 7.63
N LYS A 111 -5.01 22.74 6.73
CA LYS A 111 -6.01 21.75 7.10
C LYS A 111 -5.34 20.44 7.52
N ASP A 112 -4.32 20.03 6.78
CA ASP A 112 -3.58 18.82 7.13
C ASP A 112 -2.94 18.96 8.51
N LEU A 113 -2.40 20.13 8.81
CA LEU A 113 -1.78 20.37 10.10
C LEU A 113 -2.79 20.31 11.23
N ALA A 114 -3.99 20.81 11.00
CA ALA A 114 -5.05 20.74 12.01
C ALA A 114 -5.46 19.31 12.27
N GLU A 115 -5.58 18.51 11.23
CA GLU A 115 -5.88 17.10 11.36
C GLU A 115 -4.77 16.35 12.10
N LEU A 116 -3.53 16.70 11.81
CA LEU A 116 -2.39 16.11 12.48
C LEU A 116 -2.42 16.44 13.99
N GLU A 117 -2.77 17.68 14.34
CA GLU A 117 -2.91 18.06 15.74
C GLU A 117 -3.92 17.18 16.45
N ASP A 118 -5.05 16.92 15.80
CA ASP A 118 -6.08 16.05 16.40
C ASP A 118 -5.54 14.65 16.67
N ILE A 119 -4.78 14.10 15.72
CA ILE A 119 -4.16 12.79 15.90
C ILE A 119 -3.21 12.80 17.09
N LEU A 120 -2.38 13.83 17.18
CA LEU A 120 -1.39 13.93 18.25
C LEU A 120 -2.03 14.09 19.62
N ARG A 121 -3.22 14.65 19.69
CA ARG A 121 -3.96 14.76 20.95
C ARG A 121 -4.69 13.47 21.29
N GLY A 122 -4.57 12.46 20.46
CA GLY A 122 -5.24 11.20 20.65
C GLY A 122 -6.73 11.31 20.44
N GLY A 123 -7.13 12.33 19.71
CA GLY A 123 -8.52 12.63 19.62
C GLY A 123 -9.32 11.61 18.91
N ASP A 124 -8.78 10.86 18.07
CA ASP A 124 -9.56 9.88 17.43
C ASP A 124 -9.41 8.63 18.12
N GLY A 125 -9.12 8.74 19.13
CA GLY A 125 -9.20 7.62 19.60
C GLY A 125 -8.25 6.80 19.49
N GLY A 126 -7.43 7.24 19.04
CA GLY A 126 -6.48 6.42 19.29
C GLY A 126 -6.75 5.94 20.63
N ALA A 127 -7.52 6.50 21.09
CA ALA A 127 -7.87 6.08 22.41
C ALA A 127 -7.66 4.67 22.61
#